data_23a5a9a4fa42d7508ecd729b77012e94
#
_entry.id   23a5a9a4fa42d7508ecd729b77012e94
#
_cell.length_a   1.000
_cell.length_b   1.000
_cell.length_c   1.000
_cell.angle_alpha   90.00
_cell.angle_beta   90.00
_cell.angle_gamma   90.00
#
_symmetry.space_group_name_H-M   'P 1'
#
loop_
_entity.id
_entity.type
_entity.pdbx_description
1 polymer ?
#
loop_
_entity_poly.entity_id
_entity_poly.type
_entity_poly.pdbx_seq_one_letter_code
_entity_poly.pdbx_strand_id
1 'polypeptide(L)'
;MPDAPVALVLGCAEKIAGGRTNLYFKRRIDAAAELYHSGKVRALIVSGDNSHKEYDEPTAMKHALERAGVPPERVYCDFAGLRTLDSVVRANAIFGQSRFIVVSQRFHTERAVYLARSRGLEAFGFDAQAVGGGAGLRTRAREWVARLAAVIDTALDTQPKYLGPPVEIAANSSEARR
;
A
#
# COMPACT_ATOMS: atom_id res chain seq x y z
N MET A 1 -11.28 -11.05 -10.04
CA MET A 1 -10.38 -10.74 -8.92
C MET A 1 -11.11 -11.10 -7.64
N PRO A 2 -10.50 -11.81 -6.70
CA PRO A 2 -11.17 -12.18 -5.45
C PRO A 2 -11.46 -10.94 -4.60
N ASP A 3 -12.55 -10.99 -3.84
CA ASP A 3 -12.91 -9.93 -2.91
C ASP A 3 -12.03 -10.00 -1.66
N ALA A 4 -11.69 -8.87 -1.09
CA ALA A 4 -11.00 -8.77 0.19
C ALA A 4 -11.60 -7.62 1.01
N PRO A 5 -11.54 -7.66 2.35
CA PRO A 5 -12.15 -6.60 3.16
C PRO A 5 -11.47 -5.24 2.94
N VAL A 6 -10.18 -5.24 2.65
CA VAL A 6 -9.35 -4.03 2.62
C VAL A 6 -8.37 -4.06 1.45
N ALA A 7 -8.02 -2.87 0.92
CA ALA A 7 -6.86 -2.70 0.07
C ALA A 7 -5.72 -1.98 0.82
N LEU A 8 -4.50 -2.50 0.67
CA LEU A 8 -3.26 -1.86 1.09
C LEU A 8 -2.67 -1.07 -0.07
N VAL A 9 -2.75 0.25 0.01
CA VAL A 9 -2.24 1.18 -1.00
C VAL A 9 -0.83 1.62 -0.59
N LEU A 10 0.17 1.22 -1.36
CA LEU A 10 1.57 1.51 -1.02
C LEU A 10 1.94 2.96 -1.36
N GLY A 11 2.68 3.61 -0.49
CA GLY A 11 3.06 5.02 -0.58
C GLY A 11 3.98 5.38 -1.74
N CYS A 12 3.89 6.60 -2.18
CA CYS A 12 4.86 7.31 -3.02
C CYS A 12 4.58 8.81 -2.95
N ALA A 13 5.61 9.60 -3.23
CA ALA A 13 5.52 11.04 -3.21
C ALA A 13 4.42 11.59 -4.14
N GLU A 14 3.61 12.52 -3.64
CA GLU A 14 2.60 13.24 -4.45
C GLU A 14 3.25 14.09 -5.55
N LYS A 15 4.42 14.68 -5.25
CA LYS A 15 5.14 15.57 -6.17
C LYS A 15 6.53 15.03 -6.48
N ILE A 16 6.98 15.31 -7.69
CA ILE A 16 8.37 15.12 -8.13
C ILE A 16 9.14 16.43 -8.05
N ALA A 17 10.46 16.38 -8.27
CA ALA A 17 11.30 17.57 -8.35
C ALA A 17 10.69 18.61 -9.32
N GLY A 18 10.66 19.88 -8.90
CA GLY A 18 10.00 20.97 -9.62
C GLY A 18 8.49 21.10 -9.37
N GLY A 19 7.95 20.45 -8.33
CA GLY A 19 6.57 20.63 -7.86
C GLY A 19 5.48 20.00 -8.74
N ARG A 20 5.88 19.30 -9.82
CA ARG A 20 4.93 18.62 -10.71
C ARG A 20 4.31 17.39 -10.05
N THR A 21 3.05 17.11 -10.36
CA THR A 21 2.36 15.90 -9.88
C THR A 21 3.10 14.64 -10.32
N ASN A 22 3.31 13.75 -9.39
CA ASN A 22 3.87 12.44 -9.64
C ASN A 22 2.80 11.53 -10.29
N LEU A 23 3.02 11.12 -11.54
CA LEU A 23 2.07 10.24 -12.23
C LEU A 23 1.92 8.88 -11.55
N TYR A 24 2.95 8.37 -10.90
CA TYR A 24 2.85 7.13 -10.11
C TYR A 24 1.84 7.29 -8.96
N PHE A 25 1.88 8.43 -8.26
CA PHE A 25 0.92 8.77 -7.23
C PHE A 25 -0.50 8.84 -7.80
N LYS A 26 -0.71 9.66 -8.82
CA LYS A 26 -2.03 9.82 -9.43
C LYS A 26 -2.63 8.49 -9.86
N ARG A 27 -1.90 7.67 -10.62
CA ARG A 27 -2.37 6.37 -11.11
C ARG A 27 -2.70 5.39 -9.98
N ARG A 28 -1.98 5.48 -8.86
CA ARG A 28 -2.22 4.65 -7.70
C ARG A 28 -3.49 5.07 -6.95
N ILE A 29 -3.72 6.36 -6.81
CA ILE A 29 -4.97 6.90 -6.25
C ILE A 29 -6.15 6.53 -7.13
N ASP A 30 -6.05 6.73 -8.45
CA ASP A 30 -7.10 6.36 -9.40
C ASP A 30 -7.48 4.86 -9.25
N ALA A 31 -6.49 3.97 -9.21
CA ALA A 31 -6.70 2.53 -9.05
C ALA A 31 -7.32 2.15 -7.69
N ALA A 32 -6.90 2.79 -6.61
CA ALA A 32 -7.45 2.54 -5.28
C ALA A 32 -8.91 3.01 -5.16
N ALA A 33 -9.23 4.17 -5.73
CA ALA A 33 -10.59 4.68 -5.78
C ALA A 33 -11.51 3.80 -6.65
N GLU A 34 -11.03 3.35 -7.82
CA GLU A 34 -11.74 2.39 -8.69
C GLU A 34 -12.08 1.11 -7.92
N LEU A 35 -11.10 0.54 -7.23
CA LEU A 35 -11.27 -0.68 -6.46
C LEU A 35 -12.31 -0.51 -5.34
N TYR A 36 -12.31 0.63 -4.65
CA TYR A 36 -13.29 0.96 -3.63
C TYR A 36 -14.70 1.14 -4.23
N HIS A 37 -14.84 1.94 -5.27
CA HIS A 37 -16.15 2.23 -5.90
C HIS A 37 -16.77 1.01 -6.59
N SER A 38 -15.95 0.05 -7.03
CA SER A 38 -16.43 -1.24 -7.54
C SER A 38 -16.95 -2.19 -6.44
N GLY A 39 -16.86 -1.81 -5.16
CA GLY A 39 -17.30 -2.62 -4.02
C GLY A 39 -16.41 -3.83 -3.72
N LYS A 40 -15.25 -3.94 -4.37
CA LYS A 40 -14.29 -5.03 -4.15
C LYS A 40 -13.57 -4.97 -2.80
N VAL A 41 -13.53 -3.78 -2.22
CA VAL A 41 -13.01 -3.54 -0.87
C VAL A 41 -13.92 -2.57 -0.12
N ARG A 42 -13.95 -2.66 1.21
CA ARG A 42 -14.77 -1.81 2.08
C ARG A 42 -13.98 -0.69 2.75
N ALA A 43 -12.66 -0.80 2.77
CA ALA A 43 -11.76 0.20 3.32
C ALA A 43 -10.39 0.17 2.63
N LEU A 44 -9.64 1.25 2.80
CA LEU A 44 -8.30 1.43 2.25
C LEU A 44 -7.32 1.73 3.39
N ILE A 45 -6.18 1.04 3.42
CA ILE A 45 -5.01 1.39 4.23
C ILE A 45 -4.03 2.08 3.30
N VAL A 46 -3.70 3.34 3.54
CA VAL A 46 -2.66 4.07 2.82
C VAL A 46 -1.39 4.04 3.66
N SER A 47 -0.37 3.33 3.18
CA SER A 47 0.85 3.05 3.94
C SER A 47 2.06 3.67 3.26
N GLY A 48 2.76 4.54 3.96
CA GLY A 48 3.90 5.28 3.42
C GLY A 48 4.81 5.87 4.48
N ASP A 49 5.79 6.64 4.01
CA ASP A 49 6.78 7.31 4.84
C ASP A 49 6.24 8.63 5.41
N ASN A 50 6.48 8.86 6.70
CA ASN A 50 6.24 10.11 7.42
C ASN A 50 7.48 10.53 8.23
N SER A 51 8.68 10.16 7.76
CA SER A 51 9.93 10.42 8.49
C SER A 51 10.39 11.89 8.42
N HIS A 52 9.82 12.70 7.54
CA HIS A 52 10.16 14.11 7.36
C HIS A 52 8.92 15.00 7.49
N LYS A 53 9.03 16.13 8.23
CA LYS A 53 7.93 17.06 8.51
C LYS A 53 7.20 17.62 7.29
N GLU A 54 7.84 17.61 6.13
CA GLU A 54 7.27 18.13 4.86
C GLU A 54 6.83 16.98 3.92
N TYR A 55 6.92 15.73 4.38
CA TYR A 55 6.73 14.56 3.54
C TYR A 55 5.86 13.51 4.25
N ASP A 56 4.56 13.74 4.23
CA ASP A 56 3.55 12.85 4.80
C ASP A 56 2.76 12.18 3.66
N GLU A 57 3.29 11.05 3.18
CA GLU A 57 2.66 10.30 2.10
C GLU A 57 1.26 9.80 2.46
N PRO A 58 1.01 9.19 3.65
CA PRO A 58 -0.31 8.70 3.99
C PRO A 58 -1.38 9.79 4.01
N THR A 59 -1.08 10.95 4.60
CA THR A 59 -2.03 12.08 4.64
C THR A 59 -2.32 12.62 3.24
N ALA A 60 -1.29 12.78 2.39
CA ALA A 60 -1.46 13.22 1.01
C ALA A 60 -2.34 12.22 0.20
N MET A 61 -2.12 10.92 0.39
CA MET A 61 -2.92 9.88 -0.26
C MET A 61 -4.36 9.88 0.24
N LYS A 62 -4.59 10.03 1.56
CA LYS A 62 -5.93 10.14 2.14
C LYS A 62 -6.70 11.29 1.52
N HIS A 63 -6.14 12.50 1.52
CA HIS A 63 -6.78 13.67 0.91
C HIS A 63 -7.04 13.49 -0.59
N ALA A 64 -6.16 12.80 -1.31
CA ALA A 64 -6.37 12.51 -2.73
C ALA A 64 -7.52 11.53 -2.95
N LEU A 65 -7.66 10.50 -2.11
CA LEU A 65 -8.77 9.54 -2.13
C LEU A 65 -10.10 10.20 -1.74
N GLU A 66 -10.10 11.10 -0.76
CA GLU A 66 -11.27 11.90 -0.38
C GLU A 66 -11.75 12.74 -1.57
N ARG A 67 -10.83 13.42 -2.28
CA ARG A 67 -11.15 14.14 -3.53
C ARG A 67 -11.66 13.24 -4.64
N ALA A 68 -11.31 11.95 -4.62
CA ALA A 68 -11.81 10.93 -5.54
C ALA A 68 -13.13 10.28 -5.09
N GLY A 69 -13.77 10.81 -4.02
CA GLY A 69 -15.08 10.38 -3.54
C GLY A 69 -15.04 9.20 -2.56
N VAL A 70 -13.89 8.81 -2.04
CA VAL A 70 -13.80 7.79 -0.98
C VAL A 70 -14.08 8.46 0.38
N PRO A 71 -15.05 7.97 1.17
CA PRO A 71 -15.34 8.54 2.49
C PRO A 71 -14.11 8.52 3.42
N PRO A 72 -13.81 9.61 4.15
CA PRO A 72 -12.62 9.72 4.99
C PRO A 72 -12.52 8.67 6.10
N GLU A 73 -13.67 8.19 6.61
CA GLU A 73 -13.76 7.12 7.60
C GLU A 73 -13.44 5.71 7.03
N ARG A 74 -13.29 5.60 5.72
CA ARG A 74 -12.89 4.38 5.01
C ARG A 74 -11.42 4.38 4.61
N VAL A 75 -10.68 5.45 4.93
CA VAL A 75 -9.25 5.57 4.62
C VAL A 75 -8.44 5.66 5.91
N TYR A 76 -7.65 4.64 6.17
CA TYR A 76 -6.79 4.47 7.34
C TYR A 76 -5.34 4.76 6.96
N CYS A 77 -4.68 5.64 7.73
CA CYS A 77 -3.29 6.02 7.48
C CYS A 77 -2.33 5.13 8.27
N ASP A 78 -1.35 4.55 7.59
CA ASP A 78 -0.20 3.89 8.18
C ASP A 78 1.06 4.74 7.93
N PHE A 79 1.52 5.41 8.98
CA PHE A 79 2.62 6.37 8.95
C PHE A 79 4.02 5.73 9.11
N ALA A 80 4.09 4.41 9.21
CA ALA A 80 5.35 3.70 9.41
C ALA A 80 5.64 2.65 8.33
N GLY A 81 5.03 2.81 7.16
CA GLY A 81 5.30 2.00 5.97
C GLY A 81 6.56 2.44 5.22
N LEU A 82 7.72 2.44 5.91
CA LEU A 82 8.99 2.92 5.37
C LEU A 82 9.54 2.03 4.26
N ARG A 83 9.30 0.74 4.35
CA ARG A 83 9.66 -0.28 3.35
C ARG A 83 8.42 -1.10 2.99
N THR A 84 8.45 -1.77 1.86
CA THR A 84 7.36 -2.69 1.44
C THR A 84 7.07 -3.76 2.50
N LEU A 85 8.13 -4.27 3.14
CA LEU A 85 8.00 -5.22 4.25
C LEU A 85 7.21 -4.62 5.41
N ASP A 86 7.55 -3.40 5.82
CA ASP A 86 6.89 -2.73 6.93
C ASP A 86 5.39 -2.55 6.65
N SER A 87 5.02 -2.07 5.46
CA SER A 87 3.63 -1.91 5.03
C SER A 87 2.84 -3.22 5.10
N VAL A 88 3.42 -4.31 4.59
CA VAL A 88 2.78 -5.63 4.53
C VAL A 88 2.59 -6.21 5.93
N VAL A 89 3.64 -6.22 6.77
CA VAL A 89 3.56 -6.78 8.13
C VAL A 89 2.60 -5.96 8.99
N ARG A 90 2.63 -4.64 8.86
CA ARG A 90 1.77 -3.74 9.61
C ARG A 90 0.30 -3.83 9.19
N ALA A 91 0.01 -4.13 7.91
CA ALA A 91 -1.37 -4.41 7.47
C ALA A 91 -1.99 -5.55 8.29
N ASN A 92 -1.21 -6.56 8.68
CA ASN A 92 -1.66 -7.63 9.57
C ASN A 92 -1.53 -7.24 11.05
N ALA A 93 -0.33 -6.90 11.51
CA ALA A 93 -0.04 -6.74 12.94
C ALA A 93 -0.76 -5.55 13.58
N ILE A 94 -0.97 -4.46 12.82
CA ILE A 94 -1.60 -3.22 13.32
C ILE A 94 -3.07 -3.14 12.92
N PHE A 95 -3.39 -3.46 11.65
CA PHE A 95 -4.74 -3.30 11.11
C PHE A 95 -5.54 -4.62 11.06
N GLY A 96 -4.99 -5.73 11.56
CA GLY A 96 -5.67 -7.01 11.71
C GLY A 96 -6.04 -7.69 10.39
N GLN A 97 -5.38 -7.34 9.27
CA GLN A 97 -5.73 -7.85 7.94
C GLN A 97 -4.89 -9.06 7.56
N SER A 98 -5.46 -10.25 7.59
CA SER A 98 -4.84 -11.49 7.08
C SER A 98 -5.07 -11.69 5.57
N ARG A 99 -6.08 -10.99 5.01
CA ARG A 99 -6.45 -11.03 3.59
C ARG A 99 -6.68 -9.63 3.08
N PHE A 100 -5.95 -9.24 2.01
CA PHE A 100 -6.03 -7.89 1.44
C PHE A 100 -5.58 -7.83 -0.02
N ILE A 101 -5.94 -6.72 -0.69
CA ILE A 101 -5.50 -6.41 -2.04
C ILE A 101 -4.41 -5.34 -1.97
N VAL A 102 -3.25 -5.60 -2.56
CA VAL A 102 -2.17 -4.61 -2.67
C VAL A 102 -2.38 -3.76 -3.91
N VAL A 103 -2.43 -2.45 -3.75
CA VAL A 103 -2.55 -1.48 -4.85
C VAL A 103 -1.23 -0.73 -5.02
N SER A 104 -0.59 -0.90 -6.16
CA SER A 104 0.63 -0.18 -6.56
C SER A 104 0.94 -0.40 -8.04
N GLN A 105 2.10 0.06 -8.52
CA GLN A 105 2.60 -0.34 -9.83
C GLN A 105 3.07 -1.79 -9.80
N ARG A 106 2.93 -2.49 -10.92
CA ARG A 106 3.15 -3.94 -11.05
C ARG A 106 4.39 -4.47 -10.35
N PHE A 107 5.55 -3.86 -10.59
CA PHE A 107 6.81 -4.30 -9.97
C PHE A 107 6.79 -4.24 -8.43
N HIS A 108 6.10 -3.24 -7.88
CA HIS A 108 5.94 -3.04 -6.44
C HIS A 108 4.86 -3.96 -5.87
N THR A 109 3.76 -4.15 -6.60
CA THR A 109 2.67 -5.08 -6.27
C THR A 109 3.20 -6.52 -6.18
N GLU A 110 3.97 -6.98 -7.19
CA GLU A 110 4.58 -8.32 -7.20
C GLU A 110 5.45 -8.55 -5.96
N ARG A 111 6.29 -7.59 -5.60
CA ARG A 111 7.15 -7.67 -4.41
C ARG A 111 6.35 -7.71 -3.10
N ALA A 112 5.33 -6.87 -2.97
CA ALA A 112 4.50 -6.84 -1.77
C ALA A 112 3.66 -8.11 -1.60
N VAL A 113 3.11 -8.64 -2.68
CA VAL A 113 2.38 -9.93 -2.67
C VAL A 113 3.31 -11.09 -2.28
N TYR A 114 4.53 -11.11 -2.81
CA TYR A 114 5.53 -12.10 -2.42
C TYR A 114 5.81 -12.03 -0.90
N LEU A 115 6.12 -10.84 -0.37
CA LEU A 115 6.38 -10.63 1.06
C LEU A 115 5.18 -11.01 1.94
N ALA A 116 3.96 -10.70 1.51
CA ALA A 116 2.75 -11.06 2.25
C ALA A 116 2.59 -12.60 2.33
N ARG A 117 2.69 -13.26 1.18
CA ARG A 117 2.51 -14.72 1.09
C ARG A 117 3.60 -15.49 1.82
N SER A 118 4.84 -15.02 1.80
CA SER A 118 5.94 -15.63 2.56
C SER A 118 5.70 -15.59 4.09
N ARG A 119 4.80 -14.72 4.54
CA ARG A 119 4.37 -14.60 5.95
C ARG A 119 3.01 -15.23 6.24
N GLY A 120 2.50 -16.06 5.32
CA GLY A 120 1.22 -16.75 5.49
C GLY A 120 -0.01 -15.86 5.30
N LEU A 121 0.15 -14.63 4.75
CA LEU A 121 -0.97 -13.73 4.49
C LEU A 121 -1.56 -13.97 3.10
N GLU A 122 -2.86 -13.83 2.97
CA GLU A 122 -3.55 -13.97 1.69
C GLU A 122 -3.60 -12.62 0.96
N ALA A 123 -2.65 -12.39 0.06
CA ALA A 123 -2.53 -11.14 -0.67
C ALA A 123 -2.74 -11.32 -2.18
N PHE A 124 -3.44 -10.34 -2.78
CA PHE A 124 -3.69 -10.23 -4.21
C PHE A 124 -3.17 -8.90 -4.71
N GLY A 125 -2.75 -8.83 -5.98
CA GLY A 125 -2.27 -7.59 -6.59
C GLY A 125 -3.35 -6.92 -7.43
N PHE A 126 -3.46 -5.60 -7.33
CA PHE A 126 -4.19 -4.75 -8.25
C PHE A 126 -3.24 -3.69 -8.81
N ASP A 127 -2.87 -3.86 -10.06
CA ASP A 127 -1.85 -3.03 -10.69
C ASP A 127 -2.43 -1.68 -11.14
N ALA A 128 -1.90 -0.60 -10.60
CA ALA A 128 -2.17 0.73 -11.12
C ALA A 128 -1.62 0.88 -12.54
N GLN A 129 -2.31 1.68 -13.35
CA GLN A 129 -1.92 1.91 -14.73
C GLN A 129 -0.43 2.30 -14.84
N ALA A 130 0.26 1.68 -15.79
CA ALA A 130 1.67 1.96 -16.03
C ALA A 130 1.89 3.43 -16.41
N VAL A 131 2.96 4.01 -15.90
CA VAL A 131 3.41 5.33 -16.32
C VAL A 131 4.29 5.14 -17.55
N GLY A 132 3.87 5.71 -18.68
CA GLY A 132 4.61 5.66 -19.93
C GLY A 132 5.97 6.38 -19.83
N GLY A 133 6.96 5.88 -20.57
CA GLY A 133 8.35 6.29 -20.49
C GLY A 133 9.15 5.16 -19.85
N GLY A 134 9.99 4.50 -20.63
CA GLY A 134 10.73 3.32 -20.19
C GLY A 134 11.41 3.59 -18.86
N ALA A 135 11.14 2.74 -17.89
CA ALA A 135 11.89 2.76 -16.62
C ALA A 135 13.38 2.72 -16.96
N GLY A 136 14.07 3.83 -16.73
CA GLY A 136 15.49 3.94 -17.08
C GLY A 136 16.29 2.84 -16.39
N LEU A 137 17.49 2.58 -16.90
CA LEU A 137 18.38 1.55 -16.36
C LEU A 137 18.52 1.64 -14.81
N ARG A 138 18.50 2.85 -14.28
CA ARG A 138 18.51 3.13 -12.82
C ARG A 138 17.30 2.54 -12.09
N THR A 139 16.09 2.68 -12.64
CA THR A 139 14.86 2.14 -12.01
C THR A 139 14.89 0.62 -12.03
N ARG A 140 15.35 0.01 -13.13
CA ARG A 140 15.51 -1.45 -13.23
C ARG A 140 16.54 -1.99 -12.23
N ALA A 141 17.70 -1.33 -12.11
CA ALA A 141 18.72 -1.73 -11.14
C ALA A 141 18.21 -1.61 -9.70
N ARG A 142 17.50 -0.51 -9.38
CA ARG A 142 16.88 -0.33 -8.06
C ARG A 142 15.85 -1.41 -7.74
N GLU A 143 15.04 -1.82 -8.71
CA GLU A 143 14.07 -2.90 -8.54
C GLU A 143 14.73 -4.26 -8.35
N TRP A 144 15.85 -4.54 -9.03
CA TRP A 144 16.62 -5.76 -8.80
C TRP A 144 17.13 -5.84 -7.34
N VAL A 145 17.72 -4.75 -6.85
CA VAL A 145 18.19 -4.66 -5.45
C VAL A 145 17.03 -4.80 -4.47
N ALA A 146 15.88 -4.15 -4.74
CA ALA A 146 14.71 -4.25 -3.88
C ALA A 146 14.09 -5.66 -3.83
N ARG A 147 14.14 -6.40 -4.94
CA ARG A 147 13.70 -7.81 -4.98
C ARG A 147 14.65 -8.71 -4.19
N LEU A 148 15.97 -8.51 -4.34
CA LEU A 148 16.96 -9.25 -3.57
C LEU A 148 16.81 -8.98 -2.07
N ALA A 149 16.62 -7.72 -1.68
CA ALA A 149 16.35 -7.34 -0.29
C ALA A 149 15.09 -8.03 0.26
N ALA A 150 14.01 -8.13 -0.53
CA ALA A 150 12.80 -8.83 -0.11
C ALA A 150 13.02 -10.33 0.15
N VAL A 151 13.86 -11.00 -0.65
CA VAL A 151 14.24 -12.40 -0.43
C VAL A 151 15.06 -12.53 0.85
N ILE A 152 16.02 -11.64 1.08
CA ILE A 152 16.85 -11.63 2.29
C ILE A 152 15.98 -11.34 3.52
N ASP A 153 15.11 -10.35 3.47
CA ASP A 153 14.16 -10.03 4.54
C ASP A 153 13.27 -11.22 4.91
N THR A 154 12.86 -12.00 3.90
CA THR A 154 12.08 -13.22 4.12
C THR A 154 12.92 -14.32 4.78
N ALA A 155 14.15 -14.55 4.29
CA ALA A 155 15.03 -15.60 4.81
C ALA A 155 15.49 -15.34 6.24
N LEU A 156 15.64 -14.06 6.63
CA LEU A 156 16.07 -13.62 7.97
C LEU A 156 14.88 -13.34 8.91
N ASP A 157 13.64 -13.56 8.48
CA ASP A 157 12.42 -13.19 9.23
C ASP A 157 12.47 -11.75 9.76
N THR A 158 12.94 -10.82 8.91
CA THR A 158 13.12 -9.42 9.30
C THR A 158 11.79 -8.82 9.78
N GLN A 159 11.82 -8.19 10.95
CA GLN A 159 10.65 -7.54 11.52
C GLN A 159 10.52 -6.08 11.04
N PRO A 160 9.33 -5.47 11.07
CA PRO A 160 9.14 -4.07 10.75
C PRO A 160 9.88 -3.19 11.76
N LYS A 161 10.37 -2.03 11.30
CA LYS A 161 11.12 -1.11 12.13
C LYS A 161 10.31 -0.57 13.32
N TYR A 162 9.01 -0.35 13.11
CA TYR A 162 8.09 0.17 14.10
C TYR A 162 6.81 -0.65 14.14
N LEU A 163 6.40 -1.09 15.33
CA LEU A 163 5.08 -1.59 15.64
C LEU A 163 4.40 -0.56 16.55
N GLY A 164 3.13 -0.34 16.35
CA GLY A 164 2.28 0.55 17.15
C GLY A 164 1.10 -0.21 17.75
N PRO A 165 0.20 0.48 18.44
CA PRO A 165 -1.02 -0.14 18.93
C PRO A 165 -1.91 -0.58 17.75
N PRO A 166 -2.74 -1.62 17.94
CA PRO A 166 -3.71 -2.06 16.96
C PRO A 166 -4.70 -0.95 16.59
N VAL A 167 -5.08 -0.91 15.31
CA VAL A 167 -6.09 0.01 14.76
C VAL A 167 -7.26 -0.82 14.25
N GLU A 168 -8.44 -0.61 14.81
CA GLU A 168 -9.65 -1.31 14.39
C GLU A 168 -10.20 -0.70 13.08
N ILE A 169 -10.38 -1.55 12.07
CA ILE A 169 -11.01 -1.15 10.80
C ILE A 169 -12.48 -1.48 10.83
N ALA A 170 -13.35 -0.48 10.63
CA ALA A 170 -14.80 -0.65 10.62
C ALA A 170 -15.31 -1.66 9.56
N ALA A 171 -14.48 -2.03 8.58
CA ALA A 171 -14.80 -3.07 7.60
C ALA A 171 -14.92 -4.47 8.23
N ASN A 172 -14.28 -4.71 9.39
CA ASN A 172 -14.30 -6.01 10.08
C ASN A 172 -15.52 -6.18 11.01
N SER A 173 -16.16 -5.09 11.41
CA SER A 173 -17.23 -5.11 12.43
C SER A 173 -18.58 -5.66 11.96
N SER A 174 -18.78 -5.90 10.65
CA SER A 174 -20.05 -6.43 10.11
C SER A 174 -20.11 -7.97 10.04
N GLU A 175 -19.00 -8.68 10.16
CA GLU A 175 -18.96 -10.15 10.12
C GLU A 175 -19.12 -10.80 11.52
N ALA A 176 -18.88 -10.05 12.59
CA ALA A 176 -19.02 -10.54 13.97
C ALA A 176 -20.46 -10.58 14.49
N ARG A 177 -21.47 -10.24 13.69
CA ARG A 177 -22.89 -10.17 14.07
C ARG A 177 -23.82 -11.06 13.23
N ARG A 178 -23.29 -12.13 12.60
CA ARG A 178 -24.14 -13.13 11.95
C ARG A 178 -23.83 -14.53 12.46
#